data_e742392743b0b341662e260df451a3e5
#
_entry.id   e742392743b0b341662e260df451a3e5
#
_cell.length_a   1.000
_cell.length_b   1.000
_cell.length_c   1.000
_cell.angle_alpha   90.00
_cell.angle_beta   90.00
_cell.angle_gamma   90.00
#
_symmetry.space_group_name_H-M   'P 1'
#
loop_
_entity.id
_entity.type
_entity.pdbx_description
1 polymer ?
#
loop_
_entity_poly.entity_id
_entity_poly.type
_entity_poly.pdbx_seq_one_letter_code
_entity_poly.pdbx_strand_id
1 'polypeptide(L)'
;RKLAEIGRHKVSAGATLKLLFPGAYANFSVNKLNGTLVNNFGNLGLTNASASVNLSYSGVLGKDFNDSGNFSDFFSQGINGVAADIGFTYTYKEADSNNYILNAGLSIKNIGSMKFKSDSNTSIDYNLNVNGSQVLDMNQFENVSSLSQLEEILMQPQNAPYFQKTKSTQSFTVKLPTTINLYADLKLAKKWFVTGSLLQKVVDDSKYNLVTAQNTYTLIPRFSGKLVELFAPLTINEISGFTSGFGFRIAGFYLGSSSVISAVANNSKQADIYLGFRVGF
;
A
#
# COMPACT_ATOMS: atom_id res chain seq x y z
N ARG A 1 -0.20 -9.87 -24.89
CA ARG A 1 -0.36 -10.39 -26.26
C ARG A 1 -1.84 -10.71 -26.51
N LYS A 2 -2.32 -10.44 -27.73
CA LYS A 2 -3.65 -10.90 -28.17
C LYS A 2 -3.64 -12.44 -28.24
N LEU A 3 -4.59 -13.07 -27.57
CA LEU A 3 -4.75 -14.52 -27.60
C LEU A 3 -5.75 -14.95 -28.68
N ALA A 4 -6.90 -14.27 -28.72
CA ALA A 4 -7.97 -14.56 -29.70
C ALA A 4 -8.74 -13.30 -30.03
N GLU A 5 -9.25 -13.24 -31.26
CA GLU A 5 -10.23 -12.25 -31.74
C GLU A 5 -11.18 -12.95 -32.69
N ILE A 6 -12.43 -13.10 -32.26
CA ILE A 6 -13.47 -13.83 -32.98
C ILE A 6 -14.69 -12.92 -33.03
N GLY A 7 -14.99 -12.42 -34.21
CA GLY A 7 -16.06 -11.44 -34.39
C GLY A 7 -15.83 -10.19 -33.53
N ARG A 8 -16.75 -9.91 -32.62
CA ARG A 8 -16.71 -8.75 -31.72
C ARG A 8 -15.96 -9.01 -30.42
N HIS A 9 -15.48 -10.22 -30.19
CA HIS A 9 -14.85 -10.66 -28.97
C HIS A 9 -13.33 -10.64 -29.13
N LYS A 10 -12.62 -9.97 -28.21
CA LYS A 10 -11.16 -9.93 -28.15
C LYS A 10 -10.69 -10.30 -26.76
N VAL A 11 -9.78 -11.28 -26.69
CA VAL A 11 -9.12 -11.70 -25.45
C VAL A 11 -7.62 -11.46 -25.59
N SER A 12 -7.03 -10.88 -24.56
CA SER A 12 -5.58 -10.68 -24.47
C SER A 12 -5.08 -11.13 -23.10
N ALA A 13 -3.83 -11.58 -23.04
CA ALA A 13 -3.15 -11.90 -21.79
C ALA A 13 -1.77 -11.26 -21.76
N GLY A 14 -1.27 -11.00 -20.57
CA GLY A 14 0.07 -10.49 -20.32
C GLY A 14 0.65 -11.08 -19.06
N ALA A 15 1.97 -11.21 -19.06
CA ALA A 15 2.75 -11.54 -17.90
C ALA A 15 3.97 -10.61 -17.83
N THR A 16 4.37 -10.23 -16.62
CA THR A 16 5.55 -9.41 -16.34
C THR A 16 6.40 -10.12 -15.31
N LEU A 17 7.67 -10.29 -15.58
CA LEU A 17 8.67 -10.70 -14.59
C LEU A 17 9.38 -9.45 -14.07
N LYS A 18 9.54 -9.35 -12.74
CA LYS A 18 10.18 -8.25 -12.05
C LYS A 18 11.43 -8.76 -11.33
N LEU A 19 12.56 -8.14 -11.59
CA LEU A 19 13.78 -8.33 -10.82
C LEU A 19 13.84 -7.22 -9.77
N LEU A 20 14.02 -7.59 -8.50
CA LEU A 20 13.88 -6.69 -7.36
C LEU A 20 15.23 -6.44 -6.70
N PHE A 21 15.49 -5.17 -6.43
CA PHE A 21 16.66 -4.70 -5.71
C PHE A 21 16.19 -4.24 -4.31
N PRO A 22 16.58 -4.91 -3.22
CA PRO A 22 16.23 -4.52 -1.86
C PRO A 22 17.07 -3.30 -1.45
N GLY A 23 16.57 -2.10 -1.74
CA GLY A 23 17.27 -0.85 -1.43
C GLY A 23 17.20 -0.49 0.04
N ALA A 24 16.01 -0.23 0.56
CA ALA A 24 15.77 0.10 1.95
C ALA A 24 14.44 -0.47 2.44
N TYR A 25 14.35 -0.75 3.73
CA TYR A 25 13.14 -1.25 4.38
C TYR A 25 13.07 -0.74 5.81
N ALA A 26 11.91 -0.33 6.24
CA ALA A 26 11.62 0.02 7.61
C ALA A 26 10.22 -0.50 7.98
N ASN A 27 10.13 -1.24 9.07
CA ASN A 27 8.88 -1.74 9.62
C ASN A 27 8.94 -1.73 11.14
N PHE A 28 7.93 -1.12 11.73
CA PHE A 28 7.61 -1.26 13.14
C PHE A 28 6.16 -1.70 13.24
N SER A 29 5.91 -2.85 13.81
CA SER A 29 4.55 -3.37 13.95
C SER A 29 4.29 -3.85 15.37
N VAL A 30 3.10 -3.54 15.87
CA VAL A 30 2.61 -3.96 17.17
C VAL A 30 1.30 -4.72 16.94
N ASN A 31 1.33 -6.01 17.25
CA ASN A 31 0.18 -6.89 17.08
C ASN A 31 -0.39 -7.31 18.43
N LYS A 32 -1.72 -7.47 18.47
CA LYS A 32 -2.46 -7.93 19.65
C LYS A 32 -2.18 -7.06 20.89
N LEU A 33 -2.03 -5.73 20.67
CA LEU A 33 -1.86 -4.80 21.78
C LEU A 33 -3.12 -4.79 22.64
N ASN A 34 -2.92 -5.10 23.90
CA ASN A 34 -3.89 -4.95 24.97
C ASN A 34 -3.20 -4.26 26.14
N GLY A 35 -3.90 -3.38 26.86
CA GLY A 35 -3.31 -2.66 27.98
C GLY A 35 -4.15 -1.49 28.45
N THR A 36 -3.72 -0.86 29.54
CA THR A 36 -4.34 0.32 30.13
C THR A 36 -3.39 1.49 30.09
N LEU A 37 -3.81 2.60 29.48
CA LEU A 37 -3.08 3.86 29.55
C LEU A 37 -3.39 4.57 30.86
N VAL A 38 -2.34 5.01 31.55
CA VAL A 38 -2.42 5.80 32.78
C VAL A 38 -1.72 7.13 32.57
N ASN A 39 -2.29 8.20 33.10
CA ASN A 39 -1.67 9.53 33.06
C ASN A 39 -1.46 10.03 34.48
N ASN A 40 -0.20 10.18 34.88
CA ASN A 40 0.21 10.73 36.16
C ASN A 40 0.87 12.08 35.94
N PHE A 41 0.12 13.18 36.12
CA PHE A 41 0.62 14.56 36.03
C PHE A 41 1.39 14.88 34.75
N GLY A 42 0.87 14.41 33.59
CA GLY A 42 1.50 14.62 32.28
C GLY A 42 2.45 13.51 31.83
N ASN A 43 2.77 12.54 32.70
CA ASN A 43 3.54 11.36 32.32
C ASN A 43 2.59 10.24 31.86
N LEU A 44 2.65 9.93 30.57
CA LEU A 44 1.87 8.85 29.97
C LEU A 44 2.54 7.51 30.25
N GLY A 45 1.81 6.60 30.85
CA GLY A 45 2.28 5.26 31.17
C GLY A 45 1.38 4.17 30.58
N LEU A 46 1.95 2.99 30.37
CA LEU A 46 1.22 1.80 29.93
C LEU A 46 1.37 0.72 30.99
N THR A 47 0.24 0.18 31.47
CA THR A 47 0.19 -0.88 32.49
C THR A 47 -0.76 -2.00 32.08
N ASN A 48 -0.62 -3.16 32.70
CA ASN A 48 -1.40 -4.35 32.41
C ASN A 48 -1.45 -4.62 30.89
N ALA A 49 -0.29 -4.61 30.25
CA ALA A 49 -0.18 -4.60 28.81
C ALA A 49 0.54 -5.82 28.27
N SER A 50 0.09 -6.27 27.10
CA SER A 50 0.75 -7.32 26.33
C SER A 50 0.67 -7.00 24.84
N ALA A 51 1.72 -7.32 24.11
CA ALA A 51 1.77 -7.22 22.65
C ALA A 51 2.87 -8.09 22.08
N SER A 52 2.77 -8.37 20.77
CA SER A 52 3.89 -8.85 19.96
C SER A 52 4.40 -7.69 19.11
N VAL A 53 5.68 -7.36 19.26
CA VAL A 53 6.31 -6.22 18.59
C VAL A 53 7.36 -6.76 17.61
N ASN A 54 7.32 -6.28 16.37
CA ASN A 54 8.39 -6.53 15.40
C ASN A 54 9.03 -5.22 14.99
N LEU A 55 10.34 -5.22 14.97
CA LEU A 55 11.19 -4.15 14.48
C LEU A 55 12.09 -4.71 13.38
N SER A 56 11.95 -4.23 12.16
CA SER A 56 12.77 -4.69 11.03
C SER A 56 13.19 -3.50 10.18
N TYR A 57 14.47 -3.37 9.92
CA TYR A 57 14.99 -2.30 9.07
C TYR A 57 16.24 -2.71 8.30
N SER A 58 16.48 -2.01 7.18
CA SER A 58 17.62 -2.20 6.28
C SER A 58 17.94 -0.89 5.57
N GLY A 59 19.22 -0.70 5.27
CA GLY A 59 19.71 0.49 4.56
C GLY A 59 19.59 1.75 5.43
N VAL A 60 19.53 2.90 4.75
CA VAL A 60 19.53 4.23 5.40
C VAL A 60 18.31 4.48 6.26
N LEU A 61 17.14 3.92 5.91
CA LEU A 61 15.90 4.11 6.67
C LEU A 61 15.94 3.55 8.10
N GLY A 62 16.88 2.67 8.41
CA GLY A 62 17.09 2.18 9.77
C GLY A 62 17.83 3.18 10.65
N LYS A 63 18.65 4.04 10.05
CA LYS A 63 19.56 4.95 10.75
C LYS A 63 18.99 6.35 10.94
N ASP A 64 18.30 6.87 9.93
CA ASP A 64 17.66 8.18 9.97
C ASP A 64 16.47 8.21 9.02
N PHE A 65 15.29 8.61 9.49
CA PHE A 65 14.09 8.75 8.66
C PHE A 65 14.17 9.89 7.65
N ASN A 66 15.02 10.87 7.91
CA ASN A 66 15.23 12.02 7.04
C ASN A 66 16.35 11.83 6.00
N ASP A 67 17.16 10.77 6.14
CA ASP A 67 18.23 10.47 5.19
C ASP A 67 17.70 9.64 4.04
N SER A 68 17.63 10.26 2.85
CA SER A 68 17.24 9.57 1.62
C SER A 68 18.37 8.68 1.06
N GLY A 69 19.59 8.77 1.60
CA GLY A 69 20.76 8.09 1.09
C GLY A 69 21.16 8.54 -0.33
N ASN A 70 22.19 7.92 -0.86
CA ASN A 70 22.55 8.08 -2.27
C ASN A 70 21.74 7.10 -3.14
N PHE A 71 21.38 7.51 -4.35
CA PHE A 71 20.64 6.65 -5.30
C PHE A 71 21.34 5.31 -5.56
N SER A 72 22.69 5.28 -5.53
CA SER A 72 23.50 4.07 -5.67
C SER A 72 23.25 3.04 -4.55
N ASP A 73 22.91 3.49 -3.34
CA ASP A 73 22.74 2.62 -2.19
C ASP A 73 21.52 1.69 -2.36
N PHE A 74 20.50 2.14 -3.12
CA PHE A 74 19.35 1.31 -3.46
C PHE A 74 19.71 0.07 -4.30
N PHE A 75 20.84 0.09 -4.99
CA PHE A 75 21.30 -1.03 -5.83
C PHE A 75 22.45 -1.80 -5.19
N SER A 76 22.97 -1.37 -4.06
CA SER A 76 24.16 -1.93 -3.42
C SER A 76 24.05 -3.42 -3.07
N GLN A 77 22.84 -3.90 -2.76
CA GLN A 77 22.58 -5.29 -2.44
C GLN A 77 22.34 -6.19 -3.66
N GLY A 78 22.37 -5.64 -4.88
CA GLY A 78 22.12 -6.37 -6.11
C GLY A 78 20.69 -6.89 -6.25
N ILE A 79 20.47 -7.83 -7.18
CA ILE A 79 19.18 -8.47 -7.38
C ILE A 79 19.01 -9.56 -6.33
N ASN A 80 18.09 -9.36 -5.40
CA ASN A 80 17.79 -10.31 -4.32
C ASN A 80 16.28 -10.59 -4.17
N GLY A 81 15.53 -10.43 -5.23
CA GLY A 81 14.12 -10.77 -5.24
C GLY A 81 13.57 -10.92 -6.65
N VAL A 82 12.46 -11.63 -6.73
CA VAL A 82 11.72 -11.85 -7.97
C VAL A 82 10.23 -11.70 -7.68
N ALA A 83 9.51 -11.08 -8.61
CA ALA A 83 8.06 -11.04 -8.60
C ALA A 83 7.49 -11.19 -10.01
N ALA A 84 6.22 -11.56 -10.07
CA ALA A 84 5.49 -11.68 -11.32
C ALA A 84 4.12 -11.02 -11.24
N ASP A 85 3.67 -10.51 -12.39
CA ASP A 85 2.28 -10.11 -12.62
C ASP A 85 1.71 -10.96 -13.76
N ILE A 86 0.44 -11.33 -13.63
CA ILE A 86 -0.31 -12.03 -14.69
C ILE A 86 -1.65 -11.33 -14.85
N GLY A 87 -2.08 -11.14 -16.08
CA GLY A 87 -3.35 -10.50 -16.35
C GLY A 87 -3.99 -10.91 -17.66
N PHE A 88 -5.32 -10.77 -17.67
CA PHE A 88 -6.17 -11.02 -18.82
C PHE A 88 -7.08 -9.82 -19.06
N THR A 89 -7.35 -9.52 -20.32
CA THR A 89 -8.34 -8.51 -20.71
C THR A 89 -9.31 -9.11 -21.72
N TYR A 90 -10.56 -8.74 -21.58
CA TYR A 90 -11.63 -9.08 -22.49
C TYR A 90 -12.29 -7.81 -23.00
N THR A 91 -12.46 -7.70 -24.31
CA THR A 91 -13.13 -6.58 -24.95
C THR A 91 -14.26 -7.11 -25.83
N TYR A 92 -15.46 -6.56 -25.63
CA TYR A 92 -16.60 -6.75 -26.51
C TYR A 92 -16.83 -5.47 -27.30
N LYS A 93 -16.66 -5.54 -28.62
CA LYS A 93 -16.71 -4.37 -29.52
C LYS A 93 -18.12 -4.06 -29.99
N GLU A 94 -18.36 -2.83 -30.39
CA GLU A 94 -19.54 -2.45 -31.17
C GLU A 94 -19.51 -3.11 -32.56
N ALA A 95 -20.66 -3.23 -33.17
CA ALA A 95 -20.73 -3.66 -34.58
C ALA A 95 -20.06 -2.59 -35.46
N ASP A 96 -19.27 -3.02 -36.40
CA ASP A 96 -18.62 -2.20 -37.44
C ASP A 96 -17.79 -1.02 -36.88
N SER A 97 -17.26 -1.16 -35.64
CA SER A 97 -16.48 -0.15 -34.93
C SER A 97 -15.35 -0.77 -34.10
N ASN A 98 -14.28 -0.01 -33.93
CA ASN A 98 -13.25 -0.37 -32.99
C ASN A 98 -13.57 0.02 -31.53
N ASN A 99 -14.69 0.73 -31.29
CA ASN A 99 -15.14 1.05 -29.96
C ASN A 99 -15.63 -0.20 -29.23
N TYR A 100 -15.57 -0.16 -27.89
CA TYR A 100 -16.07 -1.25 -27.05
C TYR A 100 -17.43 -0.91 -26.44
N ILE A 101 -18.21 -1.96 -26.22
CA ILE A 101 -19.37 -1.94 -25.34
C ILE A 101 -18.97 -2.33 -23.92
N LEU A 102 -18.10 -3.35 -23.80
CA LEU A 102 -17.53 -3.82 -22.54
C LEU A 102 -16.02 -3.99 -22.70
N ASN A 103 -15.27 -3.44 -21.76
CA ASN A 103 -13.85 -3.72 -21.59
C ASN A 103 -13.60 -4.12 -20.13
N ALA A 104 -13.19 -5.37 -19.92
CA ALA A 104 -12.96 -5.91 -18.59
C ALA A 104 -11.56 -6.51 -18.48
N GLY A 105 -11.01 -6.53 -17.29
CA GLY A 105 -9.71 -7.13 -17.04
C GLY A 105 -9.58 -7.67 -15.62
N LEU A 106 -8.82 -8.75 -15.52
CA LEU A 106 -8.44 -9.39 -14.27
C LEU A 106 -6.93 -9.51 -14.25
N SER A 107 -6.31 -9.12 -13.14
CA SER A 107 -4.87 -9.36 -12.94
C SER A 107 -4.54 -9.70 -11.50
N ILE A 108 -3.50 -10.53 -11.33
CA ILE A 108 -2.83 -10.76 -10.07
C ILE A 108 -1.45 -10.11 -10.20
N LYS A 109 -1.14 -9.22 -9.27
CA LYS A 109 0.10 -8.42 -9.29
C LYS A 109 0.95 -8.67 -8.06
N ASN A 110 2.26 -8.44 -8.23
CA ASN A 110 3.25 -8.51 -7.16
C ASN A 110 3.33 -9.88 -6.47
N ILE A 111 3.22 -10.97 -7.22
CA ILE A 111 3.41 -12.32 -6.71
C ILE A 111 4.91 -12.52 -6.51
N GLY A 112 5.41 -12.33 -5.29
CA GLY A 112 6.84 -12.46 -5.04
C GLY A 112 7.32 -11.87 -3.73
N SER A 113 8.64 -11.86 -3.56
CA SER A 113 9.31 -11.36 -2.38
C SER A 113 10.73 -10.90 -2.70
N MET A 114 11.31 -10.11 -1.80
CA MET A 114 12.72 -9.74 -1.85
C MET A 114 13.40 -10.12 -0.54
N LYS A 115 14.67 -10.48 -0.60
CA LYS A 115 15.48 -10.85 0.55
C LYS A 115 16.53 -9.80 0.83
N PHE A 116 16.51 -9.28 2.04
CA PHE A 116 17.53 -8.40 2.59
C PHE A 116 18.62 -9.25 3.23
N LYS A 117 19.86 -9.12 2.75
CA LYS A 117 21.03 -9.91 3.19
C LYS A 117 22.19 -8.96 3.44
N SER A 118 22.31 -8.48 4.64
CA SER A 118 23.45 -7.65 5.03
C SER A 118 23.61 -7.71 6.53
N ASP A 119 24.81 -7.66 7.02
CA ASP A 119 25.11 -7.65 8.45
C ASP A 119 24.63 -6.35 9.14
N SER A 120 24.35 -5.31 8.33
CA SER A 120 23.75 -4.05 8.83
C SER A 120 22.24 -4.07 8.94
N ASN A 121 21.59 -5.16 8.50
CA ASN A 121 20.15 -5.31 8.61
C ASN A 121 19.76 -5.83 10.00
N THR A 122 18.60 -5.42 10.45
CA THR A 122 18.04 -5.87 11.73
C THR A 122 16.58 -6.31 11.52
N SER A 123 16.23 -7.46 12.07
CA SER A 123 14.85 -7.89 12.25
C SER A 123 14.72 -8.59 13.60
N ILE A 124 13.95 -8.01 14.50
CA ILE A 124 13.81 -8.46 15.89
C ILE A 124 12.34 -8.55 16.26
N ASP A 125 11.99 -9.66 16.92
CA ASP A 125 10.69 -9.85 17.53
C ASP A 125 10.81 -9.74 19.05
N TYR A 126 9.91 -8.97 19.64
CA TYR A 126 9.78 -8.82 21.11
C TYR A 126 8.37 -9.22 21.54
N ASN A 127 8.29 -9.79 22.73
CA ASN A 127 7.05 -9.86 23.50
C ASN A 127 7.03 -8.74 24.52
N LEU A 128 6.06 -7.85 24.43
CA LEU A 128 5.76 -6.87 25.47
C LEU A 128 4.90 -7.52 26.54
N ASN A 129 5.29 -7.38 27.80
CA ASN A 129 4.50 -7.77 28.97
C ASN A 129 4.74 -6.78 30.11
N VAL A 130 3.70 -6.03 30.47
CA VAL A 130 3.71 -5.08 31.59
C VAL A 130 2.65 -5.53 32.58
N ASN A 131 3.07 -6.03 33.74
CA ASN A 131 2.15 -6.45 34.79
C ASN A 131 1.38 -5.27 35.40
N GLY A 132 0.22 -5.50 36.00
CA GLY A 132 -0.64 -4.45 36.53
C GLY A 132 -0.05 -3.60 37.67
N SER A 133 1.02 -4.10 38.33
CA SER A 133 1.79 -3.36 39.36
C SER A 133 2.94 -2.54 38.79
N GLN A 134 3.20 -2.66 37.49
CA GLN A 134 4.29 -2.00 36.78
C GLN A 134 3.71 -0.98 35.79
N VAL A 135 4.49 0.05 35.47
CA VAL A 135 4.13 1.07 34.49
C VAL A 135 5.32 1.27 33.56
N LEU A 136 5.11 1.04 32.29
CA LEU A 136 6.05 1.41 31.23
C LEU A 136 5.87 2.88 30.89
N ASP A 137 6.92 3.68 31.05
CA ASP A 137 6.91 5.08 30.65
C ASP A 137 6.86 5.21 29.13
N MET A 138 5.77 5.81 28.62
CA MET A 138 5.59 6.02 27.19
C MET A 138 6.27 7.29 26.68
N ASN A 139 6.63 8.25 27.54
CA ASN A 139 7.27 9.50 27.13
C ASN A 139 8.68 9.27 26.58
N GLN A 140 9.35 8.17 26.97
CA GLN A 140 10.65 7.80 26.42
C GLN A 140 10.64 7.52 24.91
N PHE A 141 9.45 7.28 24.32
CA PHE A 141 9.26 7.07 22.89
C PHE A 141 8.93 8.35 22.12
N GLU A 142 8.86 9.49 22.81
CA GLU A 142 8.74 10.78 22.17
C GLU A 142 10.03 11.12 21.41
N ASN A 143 9.87 11.77 20.26
CA ASN A 143 10.98 12.26 19.42
C ASN A 143 11.93 11.18 18.89
N VAL A 144 11.46 9.93 18.74
CA VAL A 144 12.22 8.88 18.07
C VAL A 144 12.42 9.24 16.59
N SER A 145 13.67 9.37 16.16
CA SER A 145 14.06 9.78 14.82
C SER A 145 14.51 8.63 13.92
N SER A 146 14.66 7.41 14.47
CA SER A 146 15.08 6.24 13.72
C SER A 146 14.64 4.93 14.37
N LEU A 147 14.59 3.84 13.59
CA LEU A 147 14.32 2.51 14.15
C LEU A 147 15.48 1.96 14.97
N SER A 148 16.71 2.36 14.68
CA SER A 148 17.86 2.03 15.53
C SER A 148 17.76 2.69 16.88
N GLN A 149 17.37 3.96 16.96
CA GLN A 149 17.11 4.65 18.23
C GLN A 149 15.96 3.97 19.00
N LEU A 150 14.90 3.56 18.32
CA LEU A 150 13.82 2.80 18.95
C LEU A 150 14.34 1.47 19.53
N GLU A 151 15.18 0.73 18.79
CA GLU A 151 15.80 -0.50 19.28
C GLU A 151 16.64 -0.23 20.54
N GLU A 152 17.45 0.83 20.54
CA GLU A 152 18.24 1.22 21.72
C GLU A 152 17.36 1.47 22.95
N ILE A 153 16.23 2.17 22.79
CA ILE A 153 15.27 2.40 23.89
C ILE A 153 14.69 1.07 24.38
N LEU A 154 14.26 0.18 23.49
CA LEU A 154 13.72 -1.13 23.88
C LEU A 154 14.73 -1.99 24.63
N MET A 155 16.03 -1.85 24.34
CA MET A 155 17.10 -2.62 24.95
C MET A 155 17.66 -2.00 26.25
N GLN A 156 17.21 -0.82 26.66
CA GLN A 156 17.66 -0.19 27.90
C GLN A 156 17.34 -1.07 29.11
N PRO A 157 18.20 -1.08 30.17
CA PRO A 157 18.00 -1.95 31.32
C PRO A 157 16.64 -1.78 32.00
N GLN A 158 16.10 -0.56 32.05
CA GLN A 158 14.79 -0.29 32.63
C GLN A 158 13.62 -0.89 31.81
N ASN A 159 13.81 -1.12 30.52
CA ASN A 159 12.81 -1.68 29.61
C ASN A 159 12.93 -3.20 29.43
N ALA A 160 14.09 -3.77 29.74
CA ALA A 160 14.34 -5.21 29.62
C ALA A 160 13.30 -6.09 30.34
N PRO A 161 12.73 -5.71 31.50
CA PRO A 161 11.68 -6.46 32.16
C PRO A 161 10.38 -6.53 31.33
N TYR A 162 10.13 -5.54 30.48
CA TYR A 162 8.90 -5.43 29.70
C TYR A 162 9.01 -6.02 28.29
N PHE A 163 10.19 -5.91 27.65
CA PHE A 163 10.43 -6.33 26.28
C PHE A 163 11.34 -7.56 26.23
N GLN A 164 10.74 -8.73 26.09
CA GLN A 164 11.50 -9.97 25.94
C GLN A 164 11.80 -10.23 24.46
N LYS A 165 13.08 -10.19 24.10
CA LYS A 165 13.56 -10.53 22.76
C LYS A 165 13.35 -12.01 22.48
N THR A 166 12.54 -12.35 21.48
CA THR A 166 12.20 -13.73 21.15
C THR A 166 12.94 -14.23 19.91
N LYS A 167 13.26 -13.31 18.98
CA LYS A 167 13.98 -13.63 17.75
C LYS A 167 14.81 -12.44 17.30
N SER A 168 15.96 -12.72 16.71
CA SER A 168 16.81 -11.71 16.06
C SER A 168 17.48 -12.32 14.83
N THR A 169 17.48 -11.60 13.72
CA THR A 169 18.14 -12.02 12.48
C THR A 169 18.58 -10.80 11.67
N GLN A 170 19.72 -10.93 10.99
CA GLN A 170 20.24 -9.93 10.05
C GLN A 170 19.76 -10.17 8.61
N SER A 171 19.22 -11.35 8.33
CA SER A 171 18.67 -11.68 7.02
C SER A 171 17.18 -11.96 7.13
N PHE A 172 16.37 -11.24 6.36
CA PHE A 172 14.93 -11.41 6.37
C PHE A 172 14.34 -11.25 4.96
N THR A 173 13.16 -11.83 4.76
CA THR A 173 12.44 -11.76 3.50
C THR A 173 11.22 -10.87 3.67
N VAL A 174 11.05 -9.91 2.75
CA VAL A 174 9.89 -9.04 2.68
C VAL A 174 9.01 -9.51 1.53
N LYS A 175 7.76 -9.83 1.84
CA LYS A 175 6.74 -10.17 0.83
C LYS A 175 6.20 -8.90 0.19
N LEU A 176 6.02 -8.95 -1.13
CA LEU A 176 5.35 -7.88 -1.85
C LEU A 176 3.84 -7.89 -1.60
N PRO A 177 3.16 -6.75 -1.76
CA PRO A 177 1.71 -6.64 -1.61
C PRO A 177 0.99 -7.29 -2.79
N THR A 178 0.86 -8.62 -2.74
CA THR A 178 0.13 -9.34 -3.79
C THR A 178 -1.32 -8.92 -3.79
N THR A 179 -1.83 -8.50 -4.96
CA THR A 179 -3.21 -8.02 -5.12
C THR A 179 -3.89 -8.68 -6.30
N ILE A 180 -5.20 -8.90 -6.16
CA ILE A 180 -6.11 -9.18 -7.26
C ILE A 180 -6.73 -7.86 -7.68
N ASN A 181 -6.68 -7.56 -8.97
CA ASN A 181 -7.27 -6.38 -9.56
C ASN A 181 -8.28 -6.81 -10.62
N LEU A 182 -9.51 -6.36 -10.48
CA LEU A 182 -10.59 -6.57 -11.43
C LEU A 182 -11.14 -5.21 -11.84
N TYR A 183 -11.41 -5.02 -13.11
CA TYR A 183 -12.18 -3.88 -13.60
C TYR A 183 -13.14 -4.29 -14.72
N ALA A 184 -14.21 -3.53 -14.84
CA ALA A 184 -15.12 -3.60 -15.96
C ALA A 184 -15.59 -2.19 -16.33
N ASP A 185 -15.41 -1.81 -17.58
CA ASP A 185 -15.88 -0.55 -18.16
C ASP A 185 -16.97 -0.83 -19.18
N LEU A 186 -18.19 -0.40 -18.87
CA LEU A 186 -19.39 -0.67 -19.63
C LEU A 186 -19.91 0.62 -20.27
N LYS A 187 -20.15 0.59 -21.57
CA LYS A 187 -20.87 1.62 -22.29
C LYS A 187 -22.37 1.47 -22.07
N LEU A 188 -22.98 2.41 -21.36
CA LEU A 188 -24.42 2.41 -21.07
C LEU A 188 -25.22 3.05 -22.22
N ALA A 189 -24.68 4.12 -22.80
CA ALA A 189 -25.30 4.86 -23.89
C ALA A 189 -24.23 5.52 -24.74
N LYS A 190 -24.60 6.26 -25.80
CA LYS A 190 -23.68 6.80 -26.83
C LYS A 190 -22.42 7.51 -26.25
N LYS A 191 -22.54 8.21 -25.11
CA LYS A 191 -21.43 8.94 -24.49
C LYS A 191 -21.31 8.66 -23.00
N TRP A 192 -22.11 7.74 -22.46
CA TRP A 192 -22.14 7.42 -21.05
C TRP A 192 -21.54 6.06 -20.78
N PHE A 193 -20.65 6.01 -19.81
CA PHE A 193 -19.95 4.82 -19.39
C PHE A 193 -20.02 4.70 -17.87
N VAL A 194 -19.85 3.49 -17.38
CA VAL A 194 -19.60 3.22 -15.96
C VAL A 194 -18.44 2.24 -15.84
N THR A 195 -17.46 2.61 -15.02
CA THR A 195 -16.34 1.72 -14.70
C THR A 195 -16.49 1.25 -13.26
N GLY A 196 -16.53 -0.06 -13.05
CA GLY A 196 -16.36 -0.68 -11.75
C GLY A 196 -14.94 -1.21 -11.62
N SER A 197 -14.28 -1.01 -10.48
CA SER A 197 -12.97 -1.61 -10.19
C SER A 197 -12.86 -2.09 -8.74
N LEU A 198 -12.10 -3.18 -8.59
CA LEU A 198 -11.80 -3.82 -7.33
C LEU A 198 -10.28 -4.01 -7.25
N LEU A 199 -9.67 -3.58 -6.17
CA LEU A 199 -8.33 -3.96 -5.76
C LEU A 199 -8.44 -4.69 -4.42
N GLN A 200 -8.09 -5.97 -4.41
CA GLN A 200 -8.16 -6.82 -3.23
C GLN A 200 -6.77 -7.34 -2.90
N LYS A 201 -6.27 -7.06 -1.68
CA LYS A 201 -5.07 -7.69 -1.16
C LYS A 201 -5.32 -9.17 -0.84
N VAL A 202 -4.32 -10.01 -1.07
CA VAL A 202 -4.37 -11.45 -0.75
C VAL A 202 -3.29 -11.84 0.26
N VAL A 203 -2.49 -10.89 0.73
CA VAL A 203 -1.49 -11.10 1.77
C VAL A 203 -2.11 -10.83 3.13
N ASP A 204 -1.84 -11.69 4.09
CA ASP A 204 -2.26 -11.54 5.48
C ASP A 204 -1.39 -10.48 6.19
N ASP A 205 -2.00 -9.38 6.61
CA ASP A 205 -1.34 -8.25 7.30
C ASP A 205 -0.88 -8.61 8.72
N SER A 206 -1.29 -9.74 9.26
CA SER A 206 -0.82 -10.20 10.58
C SER A 206 0.63 -10.71 10.57
N LYS A 207 1.22 -10.88 9.39
CA LYS A 207 2.61 -11.36 9.25
C LYS A 207 3.58 -10.19 9.20
N TYR A 208 4.71 -10.38 9.86
CA TYR A 208 5.82 -9.43 9.83
C TYR A 208 6.57 -9.44 8.49
N ASN A 209 7.33 -8.38 8.24
CA ASN A 209 8.18 -8.26 7.06
C ASN A 209 7.39 -8.37 5.75
N LEU A 210 6.41 -7.51 5.59
CA LEU A 210 5.65 -7.38 4.36
C LEU A 210 5.40 -5.90 4.02
N VAL A 211 5.10 -5.67 2.75
CA VAL A 211 4.52 -4.40 2.29
C VAL A 211 3.03 -4.64 2.08
N THR A 212 2.21 -3.83 2.67
CA THR A 212 0.75 -3.98 2.58
C THR A 212 0.15 -3.18 1.42
N ALA A 213 -1.02 -3.58 0.96
CA ALA A 213 -1.88 -2.84 0.06
C ALA A 213 -3.26 -2.66 0.70
N GLN A 214 -4.00 -1.68 0.23
CA GLN A 214 -5.35 -1.38 0.74
C GLN A 214 -6.41 -2.00 -0.16
N ASN A 215 -7.43 -2.60 0.43
CA ASN A 215 -8.62 -3.01 -0.31
C ASN A 215 -9.39 -1.77 -0.77
N THR A 216 -9.70 -1.71 -2.05
CA THR A 216 -10.36 -0.54 -2.67
C THR A 216 -11.39 -0.98 -3.68
N TYR A 217 -12.59 -0.41 -3.57
CA TYR A 217 -13.70 -0.61 -4.47
C TYR A 217 -14.07 0.74 -5.05
N THR A 218 -14.13 0.85 -6.38
CA THR A 218 -14.42 2.13 -7.04
C THR A 218 -15.48 1.96 -8.11
N LEU A 219 -16.44 2.89 -8.16
CA LEU A 219 -17.41 3.04 -9.23
C LEU A 219 -17.25 4.42 -9.84
N ILE A 220 -17.12 4.51 -11.16
CA ILE A 220 -16.86 5.77 -11.87
C ILE A 220 -17.90 5.93 -12.99
N PRO A 221 -19.02 6.61 -12.76
CA PRO A 221 -19.84 7.13 -13.85
C PRO A 221 -19.05 8.18 -14.64
N ARG A 222 -19.13 8.11 -15.95
CA ARG A 222 -18.33 8.91 -16.87
C ARG A 222 -19.12 9.32 -18.11
N PHE A 223 -19.06 10.62 -18.42
CA PHE A 223 -19.47 11.15 -19.70
C PHE A 223 -18.24 11.35 -20.57
N SER A 224 -18.18 10.73 -21.75
CA SER A 224 -17.03 10.80 -22.65
C SER A 224 -17.45 11.35 -24.02
N GLY A 225 -17.17 12.62 -24.23
CA GLY A 225 -17.28 13.31 -25.51
C GLY A 225 -15.98 13.25 -26.33
N LYS A 226 -16.00 13.83 -27.53
CA LYS A 226 -14.81 13.83 -28.41
C LYS A 226 -13.64 14.61 -27.80
N LEU A 227 -13.90 15.77 -27.23
CA LEU A 227 -12.88 16.65 -26.65
C LEU A 227 -12.98 16.76 -25.13
N VAL A 228 -14.16 16.52 -24.56
CA VAL A 228 -14.45 16.69 -23.14
C VAL A 228 -14.90 15.38 -22.53
N GLU A 229 -14.35 15.06 -21.36
CA GLU A 229 -14.76 13.95 -20.52
C GLU A 229 -14.98 14.48 -19.10
N LEU A 230 -16.06 14.04 -18.48
CA LEU A 230 -16.38 14.29 -17.07
C LEU A 230 -16.53 12.95 -16.35
N PHE A 231 -16.01 12.87 -15.13
CA PHE A 231 -16.10 11.64 -14.36
C PHE A 231 -16.20 11.93 -12.86
N ALA A 232 -16.90 11.07 -12.14
CA ALA A 232 -17.13 11.21 -10.71
C ALA A 232 -16.81 9.87 -9.99
N PRO A 233 -15.59 9.70 -9.45
CA PRO A 233 -15.24 8.50 -8.72
C PRO A 233 -15.97 8.44 -7.37
N LEU A 234 -16.53 7.27 -7.08
CA LEU A 234 -17.09 6.88 -5.80
C LEU A 234 -16.27 5.71 -5.30
N THR A 235 -15.54 5.88 -4.21
CA THR A 235 -14.56 4.89 -3.73
C THR A 235 -14.83 4.51 -2.29
N ILE A 236 -14.70 3.23 -1.98
CA ILE A 236 -14.65 2.69 -0.63
C ILE A 236 -13.25 2.10 -0.44
N ASN A 237 -12.53 2.59 0.56
CA ASN A 237 -11.20 2.12 0.94
C ASN A 237 -11.21 1.70 2.40
N GLU A 238 -10.46 0.66 2.76
CA GLU A 238 -10.45 0.12 4.13
C GLU A 238 -9.88 1.09 5.19
N ILE A 239 -9.08 2.08 4.79
CA ILE A 239 -8.48 3.07 5.69
C ILE A 239 -9.27 4.36 5.70
N SER A 240 -9.52 4.95 4.53
CA SER A 240 -10.19 6.25 4.39
C SER A 240 -11.72 6.16 4.43
N GLY A 241 -12.28 4.96 4.30
CA GLY A 241 -13.72 4.76 4.20
C GLY A 241 -14.26 5.19 2.84
N PHE A 242 -15.49 5.73 2.82
CA PHE A 242 -16.10 6.23 1.60
C PHE A 242 -15.56 7.59 1.22
N THR A 243 -15.17 7.74 -0.05
CA THR A 243 -14.78 9.01 -0.66
C THR A 243 -15.50 9.22 -1.99
N SER A 244 -15.76 10.46 -2.33
CA SER A 244 -16.31 10.86 -3.63
C SER A 244 -15.61 12.07 -4.17
N GLY A 245 -15.41 12.06 -5.47
CA GLY A 245 -14.66 13.10 -6.15
C GLY A 245 -15.27 13.48 -7.49
N PHE A 246 -14.57 14.35 -8.17
CA PHE A 246 -14.92 14.81 -9.50
C PHE A 246 -13.66 15.10 -10.31
N GLY A 247 -13.74 14.87 -11.60
CA GLY A 247 -12.67 15.25 -12.51
C GLY A 247 -13.17 15.48 -13.94
N PHE A 248 -12.33 16.12 -14.72
CA PHE A 248 -12.59 16.38 -16.12
C PHE A 248 -11.32 16.21 -16.96
N ARG A 249 -11.53 15.95 -18.23
CA ARG A 249 -10.51 15.99 -19.28
C ARG A 249 -10.98 16.90 -20.41
N ILE A 250 -10.09 17.77 -20.87
CA ILE A 250 -10.29 18.60 -22.06
C ILE A 250 -9.11 18.33 -23.01
N ALA A 251 -9.41 17.77 -24.15
CA ALA A 251 -8.40 17.28 -25.12
C ALA A 251 -7.39 16.33 -24.44
N GLY A 252 -6.12 16.74 -24.31
CA GLY A 252 -5.06 15.96 -23.63
C GLY A 252 -4.89 16.27 -22.15
N PHE A 253 -5.38 17.41 -21.67
CA PHE A 253 -5.25 17.82 -20.27
C PHE A 253 -6.36 17.21 -19.41
N TYR A 254 -6.00 16.67 -18.24
CA TYR A 254 -6.96 16.21 -17.24
C TYR A 254 -6.61 16.72 -15.84
N LEU A 255 -7.65 17.00 -15.08
CA LEU A 255 -7.60 17.42 -13.69
C LEU A 255 -8.72 16.72 -12.92
N GLY A 256 -8.44 16.28 -11.70
CA GLY A 256 -9.45 15.66 -10.86
C GLY A 256 -8.98 15.40 -9.44
N SER A 257 -9.92 14.92 -8.66
CA SER A 257 -9.73 14.46 -7.29
C SER A 257 -10.65 13.28 -7.04
N SER A 258 -10.19 12.29 -6.30
CA SER A 258 -11.01 11.15 -5.87
C SER A 258 -11.77 11.42 -4.57
N SER A 259 -11.53 12.57 -3.92
CA SER A 259 -12.04 12.87 -2.59
C SER A 259 -12.59 14.29 -2.41
N VAL A 260 -12.51 15.17 -3.41
CA VAL A 260 -12.87 16.60 -3.27
C VAL A 260 -14.30 16.80 -2.75
N ILE A 261 -15.27 16.02 -3.21
CA ILE A 261 -16.67 16.17 -2.78
C ILE A 261 -16.81 15.78 -1.31
N SER A 262 -16.24 14.65 -0.89
CA SER A 262 -16.26 14.24 0.51
C SER A 262 -15.40 15.13 1.41
N ALA A 263 -14.30 15.69 0.92
CA ALA A 263 -13.48 16.65 1.66
C ALA A 263 -14.22 17.95 1.96
N VAL A 264 -14.95 18.49 0.98
CA VAL A 264 -15.79 19.70 1.16
C VAL A 264 -16.96 19.42 2.11
N ALA A 265 -17.50 18.19 2.12
CA ALA A 265 -18.59 17.79 3.01
C ALA A 265 -18.14 17.48 4.46
N ASN A 266 -16.91 17.74 4.85
CA ASN A 266 -16.32 17.56 6.19
C ASN A 266 -16.26 16.13 6.74
N ASN A 267 -16.30 15.10 5.87
CA ASN A 267 -16.29 13.70 6.32
C ASN A 267 -15.14 12.88 5.70
N SER A 268 -14.11 13.53 5.14
CA SER A 268 -13.04 12.79 4.48
C SER A 268 -11.79 12.69 5.35
N LYS A 269 -11.24 11.48 5.46
CA LYS A 269 -9.90 11.21 6.00
C LYS A 269 -8.83 11.25 4.91
N GLN A 270 -9.20 11.63 3.69
CA GLN A 270 -8.35 11.68 2.53
C GLN A 270 -8.61 12.96 1.74
N ALA A 271 -7.54 13.59 1.26
CA ALA A 271 -7.59 14.67 0.29
C ALA A 271 -6.53 14.42 -0.79
N ASP A 272 -6.92 14.48 -2.04
CA ASP A 272 -6.04 14.30 -3.19
C ASP A 272 -6.42 15.23 -4.34
N ILE A 273 -5.46 15.57 -5.14
CA ILE A 273 -5.63 16.23 -6.44
C ILE A 273 -4.65 15.62 -7.43
N TYR A 274 -5.08 15.32 -8.61
CA TYR A 274 -4.22 14.87 -9.69
C TYR A 274 -4.44 15.70 -10.96
N LEU A 275 -3.35 15.94 -11.63
CA LEU A 275 -3.34 16.59 -12.93
C LEU A 275 -2.40 15.83 -13.86
N GLY A 276 -2.69 15.91 -15.15
CA GLY A 276 -1.82 15.30 -16.14
C GLY A 276 -2.13 15.73 -17.54
N PHE A 277 -1.24 15.34 -18.46
CA PHE A 277 -1.37 15.62 -19.87
C PHE A 277 -1.07 14.38 -20.69
N ARG A 278 -1.94 14.06 -21.64
CA ARG A 278 -1.80 12.93 -22.56
C ARG A 278 -1.69 13.43 -24.01
N VAL A 279 -0.59 13.09 -24.65
CA VAL A 279 -0.39 13.28 -26.09
C VAL A 279 -0.60 11.92 -26.76
N GLY A 280 -1.47 11.86 -27.80
CA GLY A 280 -1.59 10.72 -28.69
C GLY A 280 -0.98 11.09 -30.04
N PHE A 281 -0.10 10.26 -30.54
CA PHE A 281 0.44 10.32 -31.91
C PHE A 281 -0.29 9.33 -32.79
#